data_d11a26aadfbaf43259180822674c6d4a
#
_entry.id   d11a26aadfbaf43259180822674c6d4a
#
_cell.length_a   1.000
_cell.length_b   1.000
_cell.length_c   1.000
_cell.angle_alpha   90.00
_cell.angle_beta   90.00
_cell.angle_gamma   90.00
#
_symmetry.space_group_name_H-M   'P 1'
#
loop_
_entity.id
_entity.type
_entity.pdbx_description
1 polymer ?
#
loop_
_entity_poly.entity_id
_entity_poly.type
_entity_poly.pdbx_seq_one_letter_code
_entity_poly.pdbx_strand_id
1 'polypeptide(L)'
;EYPQLGGDYEVIHHTQLLQHLVDEGKLVPVTPVEGIITYHDPCYLGRHNKIYTPPREIIGKVPGLRNEEMHRHKERGFCCGAGGARMWMEERIGKRINNERVDEALSLNPDIVSTACPFCLVMLTDSVNGKKNDGVAKESIQVVDVAQLLLDSVRTPLDPAGETETETAPEPEPVK
;
A
#
# COMPACT_ATOMS: atom_id res chain seq x y z
N GLU A 1 -21.62 -12.86 8.49
CA GLU A 1 -22.63 -13.35 7.52
C GLU A 1 -22.20 -14.68 6.86
N TYR A 2 -20.92 -14.86 6.50
CA TYR A 2 -20.43 -16.08 5.85
C TYR A 2 -20.79 -17.38 6.61
N PRO A 3 -20.65 -17.47 7.95
CA PRO A 3 -21.05 -18.68 8.67
C PRO A 3 -22.53 -19.04 8.53
N GLN A 4 -23.40 -18.03 8.40
CA GLN A 4 -24.84 -18.24 8.18
C GLN A 4 -25.16 -18.85 6.81
N LEU A 5 -24.24 -18.67 5.86
CA LEU A 5 -24.32 -19.20 4.50
C LEU A 5 -23.46 -20.46 4.30
N GLY A 6 -22.96 -21.04 5.41
CA GLY A 6 -22.13 -22.25 5.38
C GLY A 6 -20.63 -22.00 5.06
N GLY A 7 -20.19 -20.75 5.06
CA GLY A 7 -18.79 -20.39 4.87
C GLY A 7 -18.08 -20.21 6.20
N ASP A 8 -17.03 -21.00 6.47
CA ASP A 8 -16.16 -20.87 7.62
C ASP A 8 -14.72 -20.68 7.13
N TYR A 9 -14.31 -19.42 7.01
CA TYR A 9 -13.03 -19.03 6.45
C TYR A 9 -12.22 -18.24 7.48
N GLU A 10 -10.92 -18.51 7.55
CA GLU A 10 -9.98 -17.60 8.19
C GLU A 10 -9.79 -16.38 7.29
N VAL A 11 -10.09 -15.20 7.81
CA VAL A 11 -9.97 -13.93 7.06
C VAL A 11 -8.79 -13.15 7.60
N ILE A 12 -7.76 -12.99 6.78
CA ILE A 12 -6.57 -12.20 7.10
C ILE A 12 -6.39 -11.10 6.04
N HIS A 13 -5.79 -10.00 6.44
CA HIS A 13 -5.44 -8.93 5.51
C HIS A 13 -4.21 -9.33 4.70
N HIS A 14 -4.13 -8.88 3.42
CA HIS A 14 -3.02 -9.23 2.53
C HIS A 14 -1.64 -8.89 3.13
N THR A 15 -1.51 -7.80 3.89
CA THR A 15 -0.24 -7.44 4.54
C THR A 15 0.15 -8.42 5.64
N GLN A 16 -0.80 -9.06 6.34
CA GLN A 16 -0.50 -10.12 7.31
C GLN A 16 0.03 -11.37 6.60
N LEU A 17 -0.60 -11.76 5.48
CA LEU A 17 -0.11 -12.86 4.66
C LEU A 17 1.29 -12.58 4.11
N LEU A 18 1.50 -11.40 3.54
CA LEU A 18 2.79 -11.01 2.96
C LEU A 18 3.89 -10.97 4.02
N GLN A 19 3.61 -10.40 5.20
CA GLN A 19 4.55 -10.41 6.32
C GLN A 19 4.94 -11.85 6.69
N HIS A 20 3.96 -12.74 6.83
CA HIS A 20 4.19 -14.14 7.16
C HIS A 20 5.08 -14.83 6.12
N LEU A 21 4.82 -14.61 4.82
CA LEU A 21 5.64 -15.18 3.75
C LEU A 21 7.08 -14.63 3.74
N VAL A 22 7.28 -13.36 4.10
CA VAL A 22 8.61 -12.77 4.25
C VAL A 22 9.32 -13.35 5.47
N ASP A 23 8.63 -13.50 6.60
CA ASP A 23 9.22 -14.05 7.83
C ASP A 23 9.58 -15.54 7.68
N GLU A 24 8.84 -16.29 6.88
CA GLU A 24 9.16 -17.68 6.53
C GLU A 24 10.25 -17.80 5.44
N GLY A 25 10.73 -16.69 4.88
CA GLY A 25 11.71 -16.69 3.81
C GLY A 25 11.18 -17.16 2.45
N LYS A 26 9.86 -17.23 2.28
CA LYS A 26 9.21 -17.57 1.00
C LYS A 26 9.19 -16.37 0.03
N LEU A 27 9.19 -15.16 0.57
CA LEU A 27 9.40 -13.91 -0.15
C LEU A 27 10.64 -13.22 0.44
N VAL A 28 11.65 -12.98 -0.38
CA VAL A 28 12.90 -12.37 0.07
C VAL A 28 13.09 -11.04 -0.67
N PRO A 29 12.94 -9.88 0.00
CA PRO A 29 13.26 -8.59 -0.58
C PRO A 29 14.76 -8.48 -0.81
N VAL A 30 15.19 -8.41 -2.07
CA VAL A 30 16.60 -8.37 -2.47
C VAL A 30 16.97 -7.14 -3.29
N THR A 31 16.00 -6.62 -4.07
CA THR A 31 16.22 -5.43 -4.90
C THR A 31 15.98 -4.18 -4.07
N PRO A 32 16.97 -3.28 -3.96
CA PRO A 32 16.80 -2.04 -3.24
C PRO A 32 15.77 -1.13 -3.88
N VAL A 33 14.95 -0.49 -3.04
CA VAL A 33 14.10 0.65 -3.40
C VAL A 33 14.60 1.83 -2.57
N GLU A 34 15.25 2.77 -3.24
CA GLU A 34 15.89 3.90 -2.55
C GLU A 34 14.89 5.03 -2.31
N GLY A 35 14.91 5.61 -1.12
CA GLY A 35 14.18 6.84 -0.82
C GLY A 35 13.51 6.89 0.54
N ILE A 36 12.82 8.03 0.77
CA ILE A 36 12.00 8.25 1.95
C ILE A 36 10.58 7.80 1.64
N ILE A 37 10.08 6.90 2.46
CA ILE A 37 8.70 6.43 2.38
C ILE A 37 7.91 6.88 3.61
N THR A 38 6.66 7.25 3.40
CA THR A 38 5.70 7.45 4.49
C THR A 38 4.47 6.57 4.28
N TYR A 39 3.91 6.04 5.36
CA TYR A 39 2.81 5.09 5.29
C TYR A 39 1.49 5.68 5.80
N HIS A 40 0.44 5.55 4.99
CA HIS A 40 -0.91 5.90 5.38
C HIS A 40 -1.65 4.69 5.92
N ASP A 41 -2.04 4.73 7.20
CA ASP A 41 -2.82 3.68 7.86
C ASP A 41 -4.27 3.62 7.33
N PRO A 42 -4.70 2.55 6.63
CA PRO A 42 -6.08 2.37 6.24
C PRO A 42 -6.99 2.23 7.46
N CYS A 43 -8.15 2.88 7.43
CA CYS A 43 -9.03 2.92 8.61
C CYS A 43 -9.57 1.54 9.02
N TYR A 44 -9.87 0.66 8.07
CA TYR A 44 -10.35 -0.69 8.38
C TYR A 44 -9.25 -1.56 8.99
N LEU A 45 -8.03 -1.47 8.49
CA LEU A 45 -6.91 -2.23 9.06
C LEU A 45 -6.52 -1.69 10.44
N GLY A 46 -6.26 -0.38 10.52
CA GLY A 46 -5.77 0.25 11.75
C GLY A 46 -6.88 0.54 12.74
N ARG A 47 -7.81 1.45 12.42
CA ARG A 47 -8.79 1.95 13.38
C ARG A 47 -9.77 0.87 13.83
N HIS A 48 -10.28 0.04 12.93
CA HIS A 48 -11.25 -1.00 13.24
C HIS A 48 -10.58 -2.26 13.79
N ASN A 49 -9.52 -2.76 13.16
CA ASN A 49 -8.90 -4.04 13.51
C ASN A 49 -7.63 -3.90 14.36
N LYS A 50 -7.13 -2.69 14.62
CA LYS A 50 -5.93 -2.41 15.43
C LYS A 50 -4.65 -3.07 14.90
N ILE A 51 -4.59 -3.33 13.61
CA ILE A 51 -3.45 -3.94 12.92
C ILE A 51 -2.59 -2.83 12.33
N TYR A 52 -1.39 -2.62 12.88
CA TYR A 52 -0.46 -1.55 12.48
C TYR A 52 0.92 -2.05 12.07
N THR A 53 1.31 -3.22 12.58
CA THR A 53 2.67 -3.77 12.46
C THR A 53 2.96 -4.35 11.07
N PRO A 54 2.11 -5.21 10.47
CA PRO A 54 2.44 -5.92 9.25
C PRO A 54 2.91 -5.05 8.08
N PRO A 55 2.25 -3.92 7.73
CA PRO A 55 2.72 -3.06 6.66
C PRO A 55 4.11 -2.46 6.93
N ARG A 56 4.38 -2.11 8.19
CA ARG A 56 5.66 -1.50 8.60
C ARG A 56 6.80 -2.51 8.60
N GLU A 57 6.53 -3.74 9.01
CA GLU A 57 7.50 -4.84 8.93
C GLU A 57 7.90 -5.12 7.47
N ILE A 58 6.93 -5.15 6.57
CA ILE A 58 7.20 -5.32 5.13
C ILE A 58 8.07 -4.16 4.63
N ILE A 59 7.69 -2.91 4.89
CA ILE A 59 8.46 -1.73 4.48
C ILE A 59 9.89 -1.79 5.06
N GLY A 60 10.03 -2.17 6.32
CA GLY A 60 11.33 -2.28 7.00
C GLY A 60 12.24 -3.39 6.46
N LYS A 61 11.68 -4.38 5.73
CA LYS A 61 12.46 -5.45 5.08
C LYS A 61 12.93 -5.09 3.68
N VAL A 62 12.34 -4.08 3.05
CA VAL A 62 12.77 -3.60 1.72
C VAL A 62 14.07 -2.80 1.86
N PRO A 63 15.18 -3.23 1.23
CA PRO A 63 16.45 -2.52 1.32
C PRO A 63 16.36 -1.11 0.72
N GLY A 64 17.09 -0.15 1.27
CA GLY A 64 17.22 1.22 0.75
C GLY A 64 16.11 2.18 1.21
N LEU A 65 15.00 1.69 1.75
CA LEU A 65 13.91 2.55 2.23
C LEU A 65 14.18 3.09 3.63
N ARG A 66 13.88 4.38 3.81
CA ARG A 66 13.79 5.03 5.10
C ARG A 66 12.33 5.41 5.39
N ASN A 67 11.69 4.72 6.33
CA ASN A 67 10.32 5.02 6.73
C ASN A 67 10.27 6.22 7.68
N GLU A 68 9.49 7.24 7.31
CA GLU A 68 9.19 8.39 8.16
C GLU A 68 7.68 8.45 8.41
N GLU A 69 7.29 8.42 9.68
CA GLU A 69 5.89 8.43 10.08
C GLU A 69 5.29 9.83 10.04
N MET A 70 4.11 9.95 9.44
CA MET A 70 3.31 11.17 9.55
C MET A 70 2.92 11.43 11.01
N HIS A 71 2.67 12.68 11.37
CA HIS A 71 2.25 13.06 12.73
C HIS A 71 1.00 12.27 13.18
N ARG A 72 0.02 12.15 12.30
CA ARG A 72 -1.21 11.38 12.52
C ARG A 72 -1.08 9.98 11.93
N HIS A 73 -0.52 9.04 12.68
CA HIS A 73 -0.33 7.63 12.29
C HIS A 73 -0.89 6.68 13.34
N LYS A 74 -1.01 5.40 13.00
CA LYS A 74 -1.54 4.32 13.85
C LYS A 74 -2.91 4.70 14.45
N GLU A 75 -3.05 4.73 15.79
CA GLU A 75 -4.30 5.02 16.49
C GLU A 75 -4.86 6.41 16.16
N ARG A 76 -3.97 7.34 15.84
CA ARG A 76 -4.32 8.72 15.47
C ARG A 76 -4.42 8.91 13.94
N GLY A 77 -4.34 7.84 13.16
CA GLY A 77 -4.37 7.89 11.71
C GLY A 77 -5.51 8.76 11.16
N PHE A 78 -5.18 9.66 10.23
CA PHE A 78 -6.16 10.52 9.58
C PHE A 78 -6.78 9.82 8.37
N CYS A 79 -8.03 10.16 8.03
CA CYS A 79 -8.77 9.53 6.94
C CYS A 79 -8.21 9.92 5.56
N CYS A 80 -8.30 9.01 4.58
CA CYS A 80 -8.04 9.33 3.17
C CYS A 80 -9.21 10.06 2.48
N GLY A 81 -10.39 10.10 3.12
CA GLY A 81 -11.57 10.77 2.59
C GLY A 81 -12.50 9.90 1.74
N ALA A 82 -12.24 8.60 1.56
CA ALA A 82 -13.07 7.72 0.74
C ALA A 82 -14.37 7.26 1.44
N GLY A 83 -14.32 7.12 2.76
CA GLY A 83 -15.38 6.49 3.55
C GLY A 83 -16.74 7.18 3.45
N GLY A 84 -17.82 6.42 3.69
CA GLY A 84 -19.18 6.94 3.62
C GLY A 84 -19.60 7.41 2.23
N ALA A 85 -19.07 6.77 1.18
CA ALA A 85 -19.27 7.14 -0.23
C ALA A 85 -18.77 8.56 -0.60
N ARG A 86 -17.99 9.21 0.27
CA ARG A 86 -17.50 10.57 0.02
C ARG A 86 -16.55 10.67 -1.19
N MET A 87 -15.89 9.58 -1.56
CA MET A 87 -15.08 9.56 -2.79
C MET A 87 -15.86 9.90 -4.07
N TRP A 88 -17.21 9.70 -4.02
CA TRP A 88 -18.13 9.99 -5.14
C TRP A 88 -18.77 11.37 -5.04
N MET A 89 -18.49 12.11 -3.96
CA MET A 89 -19.08 13.41 -3.68
C MET A 89 -18.09 14.53 -3.95
N GLU A 90 -18.61 15.66 -4.42
CA GLU A 90 -17.83 16.91 -4.44
C GLU A 90 -17.85 17.56 -3.04
N GLU A 91 -16.67 17.83 -2.50
CA GLU A 91 -16.53 18.60 -1.26
C GLU A 91 -16.44 20.08 -1.60
N ARG A 92 -17.48 20.82 -1.25
CA ARG A 92 -17.60 22.28 -1.52
C ARG A 92 -17.35 23.14 -0.28
N ILE A 93 -17.19 22.53 0.88
CA ILE A 93 -17.04 23.22 2.17
C ILE A 93 -15.66 22.86 2.74
N GLY A 94 -14.83 23.86 2.95
CA GLY A 94 -13.50 23.69 3.50
C GLY A 94 -12.52 22.99 2.54
N LYS A 95 -11.56 22.28 3.09
CA LYS A 95 -10.53 21.57 2.38
C LYS A 95 -10.88 20.09 2.23
N ARG A 96 -10.72 19.54 1.04
CA ARG A 96 -10.97 18.12 0.78
C ARG A 96 -10.08 17.24 1.68
N ILE A 97 -10.63 16.18 2.26
CA ILE A 97 -9.96 15.35 3.27
C ILE A 97 -8.68 14.72 2.73
N ASN A 98 -8.69 14.20 1.49
CA ASN A 98 -7.49 13.64 0.87
C ASN A 98 -6.38 14.68 0.71
N ASN A 99 -6.71 15.93 0.37
CA ASN A 99 -5.74 17.01 0.26
C ASN A 99 -5.10 17.33 1.62
N GLU A 100 -5.89 17.36 2.69
CA GLU A 100 -5.38 17.53 4.06
C GLU A 100 -4.42 16.41 4.44
N ARG A 101 -4.76 15.16 4.08
CA ARG A 101 -3.90 14.01 4.36
C ARG A 101 -2.62 14.02 3.56
N VAL A 102 -2.70 14.38 2.28
CA VAL A 102 -1.54 14.46 1.40
C VAL A 102 -0.62 15.62 1.80
N ASP A 103 -1.15 16.77 2.22
CA ASP A 103 -0.31 17.86 2.72
C ASP A 103 0.50 17.44 3.96
N GLU A 104 -0.07 16.64 4.84
CA GLU A 104 0.66 16.07 5.97
C GLU A 104 1.76 15.10 5.50
N ALA A 105 1.47 14.24 4.51
CA ALA A 105 2.48 13.36 3.95
C ALA A 105 3.62 14.15 3.29
N LEU A 106 3.29 15.15 2.48
CA LEU A 106 4.28 15.98 1.77
C LEU A 106 5.16 16.83 2.71
N SER A 107 4.70 17.11 3.94
CA SER A 107 5.53 17.82 4.93
C SER A 107 6.81 17.07 5.32
N LEU A 108 6.84 15.75 5.09
CA LEU A 108 8.01 14.88 5.30
C LEU A 108 8.92 14.82 4.06
N ASN A 109 8.54 15.49 2.97
CA ASN A 109 9.24 15.47 1.69
C ASN A 109 9.56 14.05 1.18
N PRO A 110 8.59 13.10 1.18
CA PRO A 110 8.83 11.72 0.83
C PRO A 110 9.04 11.53 -0.68
N ASP A 111 9.64 10.41 -1.05
CA ASP A 111 9.70 9.94 -2.44
C ASP A 111 8.54 9.00 -2.74
N ILE A 112 8.05 8.32 -1.70
CA ILE A 112 6.95 7.35 -1.79
C ILE A 112 5.92 7.59 -0.68
N VAL A 113 4.64 7.63 -1.04
CA VAL A 113 3.51 7.53 -0.12
C VAL A 113 2.89 6.16 -0.28
N SER A 114 2.90 5.34 0.75
CA SER A 114 2.38 3.98 0.69
C SER A 114 1.12 3.79 1.53
N THR A 115 0.30 2.85 1.12
CA THR A 115 -0.91 2.42 1.85
C THR A 115 -1.17 0.93 1.59
N ALA A 116 -2.20 0.37 2.22
CA ALA A 116 -2.60 -1.04 2.04
C ALA A 116 -4.14 -1.14 1.87
N CYS A 117 -4.70 -0.26 1.05
CA CYS A 117 -6.12 -0.24 0.75
C CYS A 117 -6.37 0.42 -0.61
N PRO A 118 -7.11 -0.23 -1.53
CA PRO A 118 -7.32 0.30 -2.87
C PRO A 118 -8.05 1.65 -2.89
N PHE A 119 -8.99 1.88 -1.97
CA PHE A 119 -9.66 3.18 -1.87
C PHE A 119 -8.72 4.29 -1.39
N CYS A 120 -7.87 3.98 -0.39
CA CYS A 120 -6.85 4.93 0.05
C CYS A 120 -5.86 5.22 -1.07
N LEU A 121 -5.45 4.20 -1.84
CA LEU A 121 -4.55 4.34 -2.98
C LEU A 121 -5.13 5.34 -4.00
N VAL A 122 -6.38 5.16 -4.40
CA VAL A 122 -7.06 6.08 -5.35
C VAL A 122 -7.12 7.50 -4.80
N MET A 123 -7.56 7.69 -3.55
CA MET A 123 -7.72 9.01 -2.95
C MET A 123 -6.41 9.77 -2.77
N LEU A 124 -5.35 9.06 -2.37
CA LEU A 124 -4.02 9.65 -2.21
C LEU A 124 -3.39 9.97 -3.56
N THR A 125 -3.54 9.08 -4.55
CA THR A 125 -3.05 9.31 -5.92
C THR A 125 -3.70 10.53 -6.56
N ASP A 126 -5.02 10.65 -6.44
CA ASP A 126 -5.78 11.81 -6.94
C ASP A 126 -5.24 13.12 -6.36
N SER A 127 -5.07 13.16 -5.04
CA SER A 127 -4.57 14.36 -4.37
C SER A 127 -3.09 14.66 -4.70
N VAL A 128 -2.23 13.63 -4.76
CA VAL A 128 -0.81 13.82 -5.13
C VAL A 128 -0.70 14.34 -6.56
N ASN A 129 -1.49 13.81 -7.51
CA ASN A 129 -1.50 14.30 -8.88
C ASN A 129 -1.97 15.76 -8.97
N GLY A 130 -3.01 16.14 -8.20
CA GLY A 130 -3.40 17.53 -8.07
C GLY A 130 -2.24 18.43 -7.58
N LYS A 131 -1.52 17.98 -6.55
CA LYS A 131 -0.35 18.70 -5.99
C LYS A 131 0.84 18.79 -6.96
N LYS A 132 1.04 17.78 -7.81
CA LYS A 132 2.02 17.85 -8.91
C LYS A 132 1.64 18.91 -9.92
N ASN A 133 0.38 18.91 -10.37
CA ASN A 133 -0.13 19.91 -11.31
C ASN A 133 -0.01 21.36 -10.79
N ASP A 134 -0.17 21.52 -9.47
CA ASP A 134 -0.01 22.81 -8.78
C ASP A 134 1.48 23.17 -8.52
N GLY A 135 2.43 22.32 -8.87
CA GLY A 135 3.86 22.50 -8.61
C GLY A 135 4.26 22.42 -7.12
N VAL A 136 3.42 21.84 -6.28
CA VAL A 136 3.64 21.71 -4.83
C VAL A 136 4.34 20.40 -4.48
N ALA A 137 4.04 19.32 -5.20
CA ALA A 137 4.67 18.02 -5.01
C ALA A 137 5.76 17.76 -6.07
N LYS A 138 6.77 16.96 -5.70
CA LYS A 138 7.77 16.48 -6.67
C LYS A 138 7.10 15.69 -7.79
N GLU A 139 7.51 15.86 -9.04
CA GLU A 139 7.02 15.04 -10.15
C GLU A 139 7.32 13.53 -9.95
N SER A 140 8.45 13.23 -9.30
CA SER A 140 8.92 11.86 -9.06
C SER A 140 8.18 11.13 -7.93
N ILE A 141 7.40 11.82 -7.08
CA ILE A 141 6.72 11.17 -5.96
C ILE A 141 5.74 10.11 -6.44
N GLN A 142 5.76 8.96 -5.80
CA GLN A 142 4.88 7.83 -6.13
C GLN A 142 3.90 7.56 -5.00
N VAL A 143 2.72 7.06 -5.37
CA VAL A 143 1.74 6.51 -4.43
C VAL A 143 1.56 5.04 -4.77
N VAL A 144 1.90 4.14 -3.83
CA VAL A 144 1.93 2.70 -4.08
C VAL A 144 1.29 1.90 -2.95
N ASP A 145 0.74 0.74 -3.29
CA ASP A 145 0.36 -0.24 -2.28
C ASP A 145 1.61 -0.96 -1.74
N VAL A 146 1.57 -1.34 -0.45
CA VAL A 146 2.67 -2.09 0.18
C VAL A 146 2.98 -3.39 -0.57
N ALA A 147 1.96 -4.05 -1.14
CA ALA A 147 2.16 -5.26 -1.93
C ALA A 147 2.94 -4.98 -3.21
N GLN A 148 2.69 -3.85 -3.88
CA GLN A 148 3.44 -3.44 -5.07
C GLN A 148 4.89 -3.14 -4.73
N LEU A 149 5.12 -2.42 -3.64
CA LEU A 149 6.45 -2.12 -3.13
C LEU A 149 7.25 -3.40 -2.84
N LEU A 150 6.63 -4.37 -2.18
CA LEU A 150 7.26 -5.66 -1.91
C LEU A 150 7.55 -6.43 -3.21
N LEU A 151 6.60 -6.42 -4.16
CA LEU A 151 6.77 -7.08 -5.46
C LEU A 151 8.00 -6.55 -6.20
N ASP A 152 8.18 -5.24 -6.23
CA ASP A 152 9.32 -4.60 -6.88
C ASP A 152 10.65 -4.96 -6.20
N SER A 153 10.65 -5.20 -4.89
CA SER A 153 11.83 -5.60 -4.12
C SER A 153 12.15 -7.10 -4.20
N VAL A 154 11.15 -7.98 -4.34
CA VAL A 154 11.40 -9.43 -4.47
C VAL A 154 11.74 -9.87 -5.89
N ARG A 155 11.46 -9.03 -6.89
CA ARG A 155 11.87 -9.29 -8.27
C ARG A 155 13.38 -9.18 -8.39
N THR A 156 14.02 -10.27 -8.82
CA THR A 156 15.38 -10.18 -9.31
C THR A 156 15.37 -9.33 -10.58
N PRO A 157 16.27 -8.33 -10.71
CA PRO A 157 16.41 -7.62 -11.99
C PRO A 157 16.58 -8.64 -13.11
N LEU A 158 15.77 -8.56 -14.16
CA LEU A 158 15.96 -9.40 -15.33
C LEU A 158 17.31 -9.09 -15.90
N ASP A 159 18.20 -10.08 -16.02
CA ASP A 159 19.41 -9.95 -16.81
C ASP A 159 18.97 -9.54 -18.24
N PRO A 160 19.56 -8.49 -18.82
CA PRO A 160 19.17 -8.00 -20.14
C PRO A 160 19.36 -9.03 -21.28
N ALA A 161 19.77 -10.25 -20.96
CA ALA A 161 19.98 -11.37 -21.89
C ALA A 161 19.15 -12.64 -21.57
N GLY A 162 18.23 -12.60 -20.59
CA GLY A 162 17.48 -13.79 -20.17
C GLY A 162 15.99 -13.72 -20.49
N GLU A 163 15.57 -14.41 -21.52
CA GLU A 163 14.15 -14.78 -21.73
C GLU A 163 13.75 -15.71 -20.57
N THR A 164 12.75 -15.31 -19.78
CA THR A 164 12.16 -16.18 -18.75
C THR A 164 11.43 -17.33 -19.44
N GLU A 165 11.91 -18.57 -19.25
CA GLU A 165 11.09 -19.75 -19.50
C GLU A 165 9.81 -19.63 -18.64
N THR A 166 8.69 -19.38 -19.29
CA THR A 166 7.38 -19.48 -18.67
C THR A 166 7.14 -20.96 -18.41
N GLU A 167 7.34 -21.38 -17.17
CA GLU A 167 6.88 -22.68 -16.69
C GLU A 167 5.35 -22.69 -16.82
N THR A 168 4.88 -23.33 -17.88
CA THR A 168 3.46 -23.55 -18.12
C THR A 168 2.93 -24.48 -17.04
N ALA A 169 2.04 -23.94 -16.19
CA ALA A 169 1.31 -24.76 -15.25
C ALA A 169 0.62 -25.94 -15.96
N PRO A 170 0.64 -27.16 -15.41
CA PRO A 170 -0.03 -28.30 -16.01
C PRO A 170 -1.54 -28.06 -16.08
N GLU A 171 -2.13 -28.33 -17.22
CA GLU A 171 -3.58 -28.30 -17.42
C GLU A 171 -4.29 -29.24 -16.41
N PRO A 172 -5.42 -28.81 -15.81
CA PRO A 172 -6.17 -29.65 -14.92
C PRO A 172 -6.79 -30.84 -15.69
N GLU A 173 -6.57 -32.07 -15.20
CA GLU A 173 -7.17 -33.25 -15.74
C GLU A 173 -8.71 -33.20 -15.74
N PRO A 174 -9.40 -33.70 -16.74
CA PRO A 174 -10.87 -33.66 -16.78
C PRO A 174 -11.45 -34.58 -15.69
N VAL A 175 -12.29 -33.99 -14.87
CA VAL A 175 -13.09 -34.70 -13.86
C VAL A 175 -14.03 -35.67 -14.56
N LYS A 176 -13.91 -36.97 -14.23
CA LYS A 176 -14.82 -38.04 -14.67
C LYS A 176 -16.08 -38.07 -13.83
#